data_e931e3b91b2d4a585a3350201ab45c1f
#
_entry.id   e931e3b91b2d4a585a3350201ab45c1f
#
_cell.length_a   1.000
_cell.length_b   1.000
_cell.length_c   1.000
_cell.angle_alpha   90.00
_cell.angle_beta   90.00
_cell.angle_gamma   90.00
#
_symmetry.space_group_name_H-M   'P 1'
#
loop_
_entity.id
_entity.type
_entity.pdbx_description
1 polymer ?
#
loop_
_entity_poly.entity_id
_entity_poly.type
_entity_poly.pdbx_seq_one_letter_code
_entity_poly.pdbx_strand_id
1 'polypeptide(L)'
;PFGYHNHDMEFAKVVPGGTEMKFGRHNKGEKVYDIFLANTDPSLVFFEMDVYWAVMGQQDPVEYIKKYADRIKVLHIKDRYVLGDSGMMNFEQIFKHFYANGYKDFFVEMEGTDSGKQFEGVKKSAGYLLKSSFVK
;
A
#
# COMPACT_ATOMS: atom_id res chain seq x y z
N PRO A 1 -0.66 -9.88 -17.60
CA PRO A 1 -1.41 -9.52 -16.39
C PRO A 1 -1.40 -8.01 -16.19
N PHE A 2 -2.46 -7.50 -15.55
CA PHE A 2 -2.64 -6.10 -15.21
C PHE A 2 -2.42 -5.92 -13.71
N GLY A 3 -1.66 -4.88 -13.30
CA GLY A 3 -1.46 -4.50 -11.90
C GLY A 3 -2.36 -3.33 -11.53
N TYR A 4 -3.13 -3.46 -10.45
CA TYR A 4 -3.97 -2.39 -9.91
C TYR A 4 -3.29 -1.75 -8.70
N HIS A 5 -3.10 -0.44 -8.74
CA HIS A 5 -2.56 0.39 -7.67
C HIS A 5 -3.69 1.14 -6.95
N ASN A 6 -3.68 1.11 -5.62
CA ASN A 6 -4.69 1.77 -4.79
C ASN A 6 -4.21 3.11 -4.22
N HIS A 7 -5.19 3.96 -3.92
CA HIS A 7 -5.09 5.05 -2.96
C HIS A 7 -5.93 4.72 -1.70
N ASP A 8 -6.22 5.73 -0.89
CA ASP A 8 -7.04 5.58 0.32
C ASP A 8 -8.52 5.34 0.00
N MET A 9 -9.02 5.90 -1.09
CA MET A 9 -10.43 5.83 -1.48
C MET A 9 -10.93 4.40 -1.68
N GLU A 10 -10.10 3.48 -2.14
CA GLU A 10 -10.46 2.07 -2.31
C GLU A 10 -10.76 1.37 -0.98
N PHE A 11 -10.33 1.93 0.14
CA PHE A 11 -10.66 1.41 1.47
C PHE A 11 -11.95 2.00 2.05
N ALA A 12 -12.59 2.95 1.36
CA ALA A 12 -13.93 3.38 1.69
C ALA A 12 -14.95 2.26 1.41
N LYS A 13 -16.03 2.26 2.18
CA LYS A 13 -17.11 1.28 2.05
C LYS A 13 -18.22 1.80 1.18
N VAL A 14 -18.75 0.93 0.33
CA VAL A 14 -19.95 1.16 -0.46
C VAL A 14 -21.01 0.12 -0.08
N VAL A 15 -22.26 0.56 -0.02
CA VAL A 15 -23.40 -0.36 0.12
C VAL A 15 -23.81 -0.79 -1.29
N PRO A 16 -24.05 -2.09 -1.54
CA PRO A 16 -24.52 -2.56 -2.84
C PRO A 16 -25.73 -1.75 -3.35
N GLY A 17 -25.60 -1.22 -4.57
CA GLY A 17 -26.62 -0.32 -5.16
C GLY A 17 -26.55 1.15 -4.70
N GLY A 18 -25.67 1.48 -3.77
CA GLY A 18 -25.39 2.86 -3.34
C GLY A 18 -24.26 3.48 -4.12
N THR A 19 -24.22 4.81 -4.15
CA THR A 19 -23.17 5.60 -4.80
C THR A 19 -22.25 6.32 -3.81
N GLU A 20 -22.61 6.34 -2.53
CA GLU A 20 -21.82 7.00 -1.49
C GLU A 20 -20.73 6.10 -0.95
N MET A 21 -19.49 6.62 -0.93
CA MET A 21 -18.33 6.00 -0.30
C MET A 21 -18.11 6.61 1.08
N LYS A 22 -17.94 5.77 2.10
CA LYS A 22 -17.76 6.22 3.49
C LYS A 22 -16.59 5.50 4.15
N PHE A 23 -15.68 6.25 4.76
CA PHE A 23 -14.64 5.72 5.62
C PHE A 23 -15.16 5.36 7.02
N GLY A 24 -14.47 4.43 7.67
CA GLY A 24 -14.65 4.09 9.08
C GLY A 24 -15.26 2.71 9.32
N ARG A 25 -14.89 2.15 10.48
CA ARG A 25 -15.24 0.76 10.86
C ARG A 25 -16.75 0.53 10.97
N HIS A 26 -17.48 1.52 11.44
CA HIS A 26 -18.90 1.40 11.75
C HIS A 26 -19.83 1.62 10.56
N ASN A 27 -19.29 2.06 9.40
CA ASN A 27 -20.08 2.20 8.21
C ASN A 27 -20.43 0.82 7.62
N LYS A 28 -21.69 0.67 7.22
CA LYS A 28 -22.16 -0.52 6.50
C LYS A 28 -21.56 -0.57 5.09
N GLY A 29 -21.53 -1.76 4.52
CA GLY A 29 -21.04 -1.98 3.16
C GLY A 29 -19.69 -2.68 3.13
N GLU A 30 -19.19 -2.89 1.93
CA GLU A 30 -17.91 -3.55 1.64
C GLU A 30 -16.90 -2.51 1.13
N LYS A 31 -15.64 -2.73 1.40
CA LYS A 31 -14.57 -1.87 0.88
C LYS A 31 -14.42 -2.09 -0.62
N VAL A 32 -14.24 -1.02 -1.36
CA VAL A 32 -14.04 -1.08 -2.81
C VAL A 32 -12.84 -1.97 -3.16
N TYR A 33 -11.76 -1.88 -2.39
CA TYR A 33 -10.58 -2.75 -2.58
C TYR A 33 -10.90 -4.24 -2.44
N ASP A 34 -11.68 -4.61 -1.42
CA ASP A 34 -12.09 -6.00 -1.22
C ASP A 34 -13.04 -6.48 -2.34
N ILE A 35 -13.90 -5.58 -2.85
CA ILE A 35 -14.77 -5.86 -4.01
C ILE A 35 -13.92 -6.12 -5.27
N PHE A 36 -12.89 -5.31 -5.52
CA PHE A 36 -11.99 -5.53 -6.67
C PHE A 36 -11.23 -6.85 -6.56
N LEU A 37 -10.72 -7.19 -5.37
CA LEU A 37 -10.06 -8.47 -5.12
C LEU A 37 -10.97 -9.66 -5.39
N ALA A 38 -12.25 -9.58 -4.97
CA ALA A 38 -13.23 -10.65 -5.12
C ALA A 38 -13.74 -10.82 -6.55
N ASN A 39 -13.76 -9.75 -7.35
CA ASN A 39 -14.41 -9.73 -8.68
C ASN A 39 -13.43 -9.62 -9.85
N THR A 40 -12.14 -9.83 -9.63
CA THR A 40 -11.12 -9.85 -10.68
C THR A 40 -10.45 -11.23 -10.78
N ASP A 41 -10.19 -11.68 -11.99
CA ASP A 41 -9.51 -12.94 -12.27
C ASP A 41 -8.04 -12.88 -11.79
N PRO A 42 -7.62 -13.72 -10.84
CA PRO A 42 -6.25 -13.73 -10.30
C PRO A 42 -5.18 -14.11 -11.32
N SER A 43 -5.55 -14.74 -12.42
CA SER A 43 -4.61 -15.05 -13.52
C SER A 43 -4.31 -13.82 -14.38
N LEU A 44 -5.21 -12.85 -14.41
CA LEU A 44 -5.12 -11.64 -15.25
C LEU A 44 -4.79 -10.39 -14.46
N VAL A 45 -5.24 -10.30 -13.19
CA VAL A 45 -5.11 -9.10 -12.36
C VAL A 45 -4.37 -9.42 -11.07
N PHE A 46 -3.32 -8.69 -10.79
CA PHE A 46 -2.67 -8.63 -9.48
C PHE A 46 -2.80 -7.22 -8.87
N PHE A 47 -2.42 -7.09 -7.62
CA PHE A 47 -2.48 -5.80 -6.92
C PHE A 47 -1.07 -5.31 -6.58
N GLU A 48 -0.82 -4.05 -6.91
CA GLU A 48 0.30 -3.26 -6.44
C GLU A 48 -0.21 -2.46 -5.25
N MET A 49 0.10 -2.92 -4.03
CA MET A 49 -0.42 -2.29 -2.84
C MET A 49 0.42 -1.08 -2.44
N ASP A 50 -0.19 0.10 -2.45
CA ASP A 50 0.36 1.27 -1.81
C ASP A 50 0.14 1.19 -0.30
N VAL A 51 1.25 1.05 0.43
CA VAL A 51 1.22 0.82 1.87
C VAL A 51 0.88 2.08 2.67
N TYR A 52 1.25 3.25 2.17
CA TYR A 52 0.91 4.53 2.80
C TYR A 52 -0.58 4.84 2.65
N TRP A 53 -1.10 4.71 1.43
CA TRP A 53 -2.53 4.94 1.19
C TRP A 53 -3.41 3.91 1.88
N ALA A 54 -2.93 2.69 2.11
CA ALA A 54 -3.64 1.73 2.96
C ALA A 54 -3.78 2.25 4.40
N VAL A 55 -2.70 2.80 4.98
CA VAL A 55 -2.75 3.42 6.33
C VAL A 55 -3.67 4.64 6.34
N MET A 56 -3.60 5.50 5.32
CA MET A 56 -4.51 6.65 5.19
C MET A 56 -5.97 6.22 5.03
N GLY A 57 -6.22 5.09 4.37
CA GLY A 57 -7.51 4.42 4.29
C GLY A 57 -7.91 3.67 5.58
N GLN A 58 -7.19 3.89 6.69
CA GLN A 58 -7.44 3.29 8.01
C GLN A 58 -7.31 1.76 8.01
N GLN A 59 -6.41 1.21 7.19
CA GLN A 59 -6.11 -0.22 7.14
C GLN A 59 -4.69 -0.50 7.60
N ASP A 60 -4.47 -1.73 8.07
CA ASP A 60 -3.13 -2.25 8.31
C ASP A 60 -2.62 -2.94 7.04
N PRO A 61 -1.58 -2.41 6.37
CA PRO A 61 -1.04 -3.03 5.17
C PRO A 61 -0.49 -4.43 5.41
N VAL A 62 0.03 -4.72 6.61
CA VAL A 62 0.54 -6.06 6.96
C VAL A 62 -0.59 -7.09 6.97
N GLU A 63 -1.75 -6.75 7.53
CA GLU A 63 -2.90 -7.65 7.52
C GLU A 63 -3.42 -7.92 6.10
N TYR A 64 -3.41 -6.91 5.22
CA TYR A 64 -3.77 -7.09 3.81
C TYR A 64 -2.77 -7.97 3.06
N ILE A 65 -1.46 -7.75 3.24
CA ILE A 65 -0.40 -8.57 2.65
C ILE A 65 -0.53 -10.04 3.06
N LYS A 66 -0.85 -10.31 4.33
CA LYS A 66 -1.09 -11.68 4.81
C LYS A 66 -2.36 -12.29 4.23
N LYS A 67 -3.46 -11.54 4.28
CA LYS A 67 -4.79 -12.01 3.88
C LYS A 67 -4.86 -12.31 2.38
N TYR A 68 -4.20 -11.50 1.56
CA TYR A 68 -4.25 -11.58 0.10
C TYR A 68 -2.87 -11.89 -0.50
N ALA A 69 -2.17 -12.85 0.11
CA ALA A 69 -0.81 -13.23 -0.22
C ALA A 69 -0.58 -13.62 -1.69
N ASP A 70 -1.58 -14.19 -2.34
CA ASP A 70 -1.55 -14.61 -3.74
C ASP A 70 -1.96 -13.50 -4.73
N ARG A 71 -2.53 -12.40 -4.23
CA ARG A 71 -3.05 -11.31 -5.05
C ARG A 71 -2.17 -10.05 -5.02
N ILE A 72 -1.56 -9.72 -3.87
CA ILE A 72 -0.66 -8.57 -3.71
C ILE A 72 0.75 -9.02 -4.09
N LYS A 73 1.17 -8.71 -5.32
CA LYS A 73 2.43 -9.20 -5.92
C LYS A 73 3.50 -8.13 -6.07
N VAL A 74 3.13 -6.87 -5.92
CA VAL A 74 4.02 -5.71 -5.98
C VAL A 74 3.67 -4.78 -4.81
N LEU A 75 4.66 -4.13 -4.22
CA LEU A 75 4.43 -3.05 -3.26
C LEU A 75 4.73 -1.70 -3.89
N HIS A 76 3.92 -0.73 -3.52
CA HIS A 76 4.20 0.68 -3.70
C HIS A 76 4.61 1.27 -2.36
N ILE A 77 5.91 1.50 -2.21
CA ILE A 77 6.54 1.94 -0.97
C ILE A 77 6.53 3.45 -0.92
N LYS A 78 5.72 3.96 -0.03
CA LYS A 78 5.47 5.38 0.15
C LYS A 78 5.38 5.70 1.63
N ASP A 79 5.76 6.91 2.00
CA ASP A 79 5.52 7.55 3.27
C ASP A 79 4.90 8.94 2.99
N ARG A 80 4.63 9.71 4.02
CA ARG A 80 4.12 11.07 3.83
C ARG A 80 5.00 11.88 2.87
N TYR A 81 6.32 11.80 3.08
CA TYR A 81 7.36 12.40 2.23
C TYR A 81 8.57 11.46 2.12
N VAL A 82 9.63 11.73 2.88
CA VAL A 82 10.82 10.89 2.92
C VAL A 82 10.52 9.60 3.69
N LEU A 83 10.95 8.47 3.17
CA LEU A 83 10.73 7.17 3.79
C LEU A 83 11.32 7.11 5.20
N GLY A 84 10.51 6.69 6.14
CA GLY A 84 10.87 6.52 7.55
C GLY A 84 10.75 7.80 8.41
N ASP A 85 10.60 8.99 7.81
CA ASP A 85 10.56 10.25 8.56
C ASP A 85 9.24 10.46 9.31
N SER A 86 8.12 9.92 8.82
CA SER A 86 6.81 10.09 9.47
C SER A 86 6.68 9.30 10.78
N GLY A 87 7.40 8.19 10.91
CA GLY A 87 7.24 7.25 12.01
C GLY A 87 5.93 6.45 11.98
N MET A 88 5.08 6.63 10.95
CA MET A 88 3.79 5.96 10.82
C MET A 88 3.91 4.55 10.23
N MET A 89 4.93 4.33 9.39
CA MET A 89 5.04 3.14 8.56
C MET A 89 5.97 2.11 9.19
N ASN A 90 5.46 0.91 9.41
CA ASN A 90 6.28 -0.22 9.85
C ASN A 90 6.83 -0.99 8.64
N PHE A 91 7.78 -0.39 7.92
CA PHE A 91 8.35 -0.98 6.71
C PHE A 91 9.01 -2.33 6.96
N GLU A 92 9.61 -2.54 8.12
CA GLU A 92 10.22 -3.84 8.45
C GLU A 92 9.20 -4.97 8.41
N GLN A 93 8.03 -4.81 9.05
CA GLN A 93 6.99 -5.83 9.04
C GLN A 93 6.33 -5.95 7.65
N ILE A 94 6.16 -4.85 6.94
CA ILE A 94 5.64 -4.84 5.56
C ILE A 94 6.52 -5.71 4.66
N PHE A 95 7.82 -5.41 4.57
CA PHE A 95 8.76 -6.17 3.75
C PHE A 95 8.90 -7.62 4.19
N LYS A 96 8.97 -7.88 5.51
CA LYS A 96 9.05 -9.23 6.05
C LYS A 96 7.92 -10.13 5.57
N HIS A 97 6.68 -9.67 5.67
CA HIS A 97 5.52 -10.47 5.25
C HIS A 97 5.39 -10.54 3.74
N PHE A 98 5.74 -9.49 3.03
CA PHE A 98 5.75 -9.50 1.57
C PHE A 98 6.74 -10.51 0.99
N TYR A 99 7.98 -10.53 1.50
CA TYR A 99 8.97 -11.53 1.10
C TYR A 99 8.60 -12.95 1.49
N ALA A 100 7.92 -13.13 2.63
CA ALA A 100 7.41 -14.44 3.05
C ALA A 100 6.38 -15.02 2.08
N ASN A 101 5.65 -14.16 1.35
CA ASN A 101 4.72 -14.56 0.29
C ASN A 101 5.43 -14.94 -1.04
N GLY A 102 6.76 -14.80 -1.12
CA GLY A 102 7.56 -15.14 -2.29
C GLY A 102 7.70 -14.00 -3.33
N TYR A 103 7.23 -12.82 -3.04
CA TYR A 103 7.35 -11.63 -3.91
C TYR A 103 8.44 -10.69 -3.41
N LYS A 104 9.01 -9.88 -4.31
CA LYS A 104 10.12 -8.97 -4.00
C LYS A 104 10.06 -7.63 -4.73
N ASP A 105 9.20 -7.50 -5.72
CA ASP A 105 9.17 -6.32 -6.59
C ASP A 105 8.41 -5.19 -5.90
N PHE A 106 9.01 -4.02 -5.88
CA PHE A 106 8.39 -2.82 -5.33
C PHE A 106 8.84 -1.56 -6.07
N PHE A 107 7.99 -0.55 -6.05
CA PHE A 107 8.29 0.81 -6.47
C PHE A 107 8.36 1.73 -5.28
N VAL A 108 9.10 2.82 -5.42
CA VAL A 108 9.18 3.88 -4.39
C VAL A 108 8.64 5.17 -4.98
N GLU A 109 7.70 5.77 -4.30
CA GLU A 109 7.18 7.08 -4.65
C GLU A 109 7.43 8.10 -3.55
N MET A 110 7.71 9.34 -3.98
CA MET A 110 7.75 10.50 -3.13
C MET A 110 7.07 11.68 -3.83
N GLU A 111 5.89 12.05 -3.37
CA GLU A 111 5.10 13.13 -3.97
C GLU A 111 5.60 14.54 -3.61
N GLY A 112 6.46 14.65 -2.63
CA GLY A 112 6.99 15.93 -2.20
C GLY A 112 7.95 15.84 -1.04
N THR A 113 8.31 16.98 -0.51
CA THR A 113 9.14 17.11 0.70
C THR A 113 8.83 18.46 1.34
N ASP A 114 8.85 18.53 2.67
CA ASP A 114 8.63 19.75 3.44
C ASP A 114 9.61 20.88 3.08
N SER A 115 10.81 20.52 2.62
CA SER A 115 11.87 21.47 2.22
C SER A 115 11.74 21.98 0.79
N GLY A 116 10.84 21.42 -0.04
CA GLY A 116 10.78 21.67 -1.48
C GLY A 116 11.98 21.15 -2.28
N LYS A 117 12.87 20.37 -1.65
CA LYS A 117 14.10 19.82 -2.26
C LYS A 117 13.94 18.35 -2.61
N GLN A 118 13.20 18.07 -3.68
CA GLN A 118 12.83 16.71 -4.09
C GLN A 118 14.02 15.77 -4.23
N PHE A 119 15.11 16.18 -4.88
CA PHE A 119 16.29 15.32 -5.04
C PHE A 119 16.96 14.94 -3.73
N GLU A 120 16.98 15.84 -2.74
CA GLU A 120 17.49 15.53 -1.41
C GLU A 120 16.58 14.53 -0.70
N GLY A 121 15.26 14.68 -0.84
CA GLY A 121 14.29 13.75 -0.31
C GLY A 121 14.41 12.36 -0.93
N VAL A 122 14.56 12.26 -2.25
CA VAL A 122 14.79 10.98 -2.95
C VAL A 122 16.08 10.31 -2.47
N LYS A 123 17.18 11.06 -2.34
CA LYS A 123 18.44 10.52 -1.80
C LYS A 123 18.30 9.99 -0.38
N LYS A 124 17.55 10.69 0.47
CA LYS A 124 17.29 10.25 1.85
C LYS A 124 16.46 8.96 1.85
N SER A 125 15.39 8.89 1.06
CA SER A 125 14.55 7.70 0.92
C SER A 125 15.35 6.50 0.41
N ALA A 126 16.19 6.68 -0.61
CA ALA A 126 17.10 5.65 -1.09
C ALA A 126 18.10 5.22 -0.01
N GLY A 127 18.68 6.19 0.70
CA GLY A 127 19.60 5.91 1.81
C GLY A 127 18.94 5.16 2.97
N TYR A 128 17.68 5.43 3.25
CA TYR A 128 16.89 4.67 4.23
C TYR A 128 16.78 3.20 3.83
N LEU A 129 16.34 2.92 2.60
CA LEU A 129 16.17 1.54 2.10
C LEU A 129 17.51 0.79 2.02
N LEU A 130 18.55 1.42 1.47
CA LEU A 130 19.88 0.81 1.32
C LEU A 130 20.56 0.46 2.66
N LYS A 131 20.23 1.17 3.73
CA LYS A 131 20.74 0.90 5.08
C LYS A 131 19.88 -0.05 5.88
N SER A 132 18.67 -0.32 5.42
CA SER A 132 17.69 -1.15 6.13
C SER A 132 18.02 -2.62 5.92
N SER A 133 18.27 -3.36 7.01
CA SER A 133 18.59 -4.78 6.98
C SER A 133 17.43 -5.67 6.52
N PHE A 134 16.22 -5.14 6.50
CA PHE A 134 15.00 -5.85 6.10
C PHE A 134 14.70 -5.74 4.60
N VAL A 135 15.40 -4.89 3.85
CA VAL A 135 15.26 -4.80 2.38
C VAL A 135 16.25 -5.77 1.72
N LYS A 136 15.76 -6.58 0.77
CA LYS A 136 16.54 -7.62 0.08
C LYS A 136 16.70 -7.32 -1.40
#